data_4a1b0ab00ab3273cd58b4fc034554ae0
#
_entry.id   4a1b0ab00ab3273cd58b4fc034554ae0
#
_cell.length_a   1.000
_cell.length_b   1.000
_cell.length_c   1.000
_cell.angle_alpha   90.00
_cell.angle_beta   90.00
_cell.angle_gamma   90.00
#
_symmetry.space_group_name_H-M   'P 1'
#
loop_
_entity.id
_entity.type
_entity.pdbx_description
1 polymer ?
#
loop_
_entity_poly.entity_id
_entity_poly.type
_entity_poly.pdbx_seq_one_letter_code
_entity_poly.pdbx_strand_id
1 'polypeptide(L)'
;GQYFYERTGKPCVVNHWTSDGSKEIPHDTLSPRLRLKDSYDRIFAETTDVKGVIDGIESKLFGIGLESYTAGSFEFCLSYVINKRKNHIILTMDTGHYHPTEVVSAKLGAIFAFQKSILLHVSRPVRWDSDHVVSFDDETRAIFEELVKLGKLNKTYVATDYFDASINRVMAWVVGLRNTRKAILAALLQPNEMLSKVAARNDNTGVLAIREEFKSAPFGLVWDYYCEKAGAKSGIEWINDIKQYEQDVLLKR
;
A
#
# COMPACT_ATOMS: atom_id res chain seq x y z
N GLY A 1 -13.74 10.84 8.28
CA GLY A 1 -13.45 11.38 6.95
C GLY A 1 -13.82 12.86 6.84
N GLN A 2 -15.07 13.22 7.05
CA GLN A 2 -15.56 14.60 6.92
C GLN A 2 -14.77 15.59 7.79
N TYR A 3 -14.56 15.28 9.06
CA TYR A 3 -13.76 16.11 9.99
C TYR A 3 -12.34 16.37 9.47
N PHE A 4 -11.72 15.36 8.89
CA PHE A 4 -10.39 15.48 8.30
C PHE A 4 -10.41 16.39 7.06
N TYR A 5 -11.41 16.21 6.19
CA TYR A 5 -11.59 17.03 5.00
C TYR A 5 -11.82 18.52 5.34
N GLU A 6 -12.65 18.80 6.33
CA GLU A 6 -12.91 20.18 6.80
C GLU A 6 -11.66 20.91 7.30
N ARG A 7 -10.72 20.16 7.89
CA ARG A 7 -9.46 20.72 8.41
C ARG A 7 -8.33 20.81 7.40
N THR A 8 -8.29 19.92 6.44
CA THR A 8 -7.14 19.80 5.51
C THR A 8 -7.48 20.19 4.08
N GLY A 9 -8.75 20.25 3.72
CA GLY A 9 -9.21 20.40 2.34
C GLY A 9 -8.91 19.18 1.45
N LYS A 10 -8.41 18.09 2.03
CA LYS A 10 -8.03 16.88 1.28
C LYS A 10 -8.98 15.73 1.59
N PRO A 11 -9.34 14.90 0.58
CA PRO A 11 -10.11 13.69 0.81
C PRO A 11 -9.42 12.76 1.80
N CYS A 12 -10.23 12.10 2.63
CA CYS A 12 -9.78 11.05 3.53
C CYS A 12 -10.32 9.72 3.03
N VAL A 13 -9.45 8.73 2.92
CA VAL A 13 -9.88 7.34 2.66
C VAL A 13 -10.21 6.68 4.00
N VAL A 14 -11.43 6.18 4.11
CA VAL A 14 -11.88 5.33 5.21
C VAL A 14 -11.80 3.89 4.73
N ASN A 15 -10.90 3.12 5.31
CA ASN A 15 -10.68 1.75 4.90
C ASN A 15 -11.63 0.78 5.61
N HIS A 16 -12.26 -0.09 4.85
CA HIS A 16 -13.16 -1.13 5.33
C HIS A 16 -12.52 -2.49 5.13
N TRP A 17 -11.99 -3.02 6.21
CA TRP A 17 -11.51 -4.37 6.29
C TRP A 17 -12.52 -5.22 7.08
N THR A 18 -12.92 -6.35 6.51
CA THR A 18 -13.87 -7.26 7.14
C THR A 18 -13.14 -8.42 7.78
N SER A 19 -13.24 -8.48 9.09
CA SER A 19 -12.71 -9.55 9.92
C SER A 19 -13.60 -10.78 9.80
N ASP A 20 -13.34 -11.62 8.83
CA ASP A 20 -14.06 -12.88 8.62
C ASP A 20 -13.10 -14.04 8.34
N GLY A 21 -13.59 -15.25 8.39
CA GLY A 21 -12.84 -16.43 8.03
C GLY A 21 -13.42 -17.72 8.61
N SER A 22 -13.07 -18.82 7.98
CA SER A 22 -13.41 -20.17 8.42
C SER A 22 -12.24 -21.10 8.16
N LYS A 23 -11.87 -21.93 9.14
CA LYS A 23 -10.80 -22.92 8.98
C LYS A 23 -11.13 -23.93 7.91
N GLU A 24 -12.39 -24.41 7.92
CA GLU A 24 -12.91 -25.28 6.88
C GLU A 24 -13.62 -24.45 5.81
N ILE A 25 -13.51 -24.89 4.58
CA ILE A 25 -14.25 -24.29 3.47
C ILE A 25 -15.73 -24.62 3.68
N PRO A 26 -16.62 -23.62 3.80
CA PRO A 26 -18.04 -23.87 4.00
C PRO A 26 -18.66 -24.56 2.78
N HIS A 27 -19.66 -25.41 3.00
CA HIS A 27 -20.38 -26.05 1.91
C HIS A 27 -21.03 -25.02 0.96
N ASP A 28 -21.58 -23.94 1.53
CA ASP A 28 -22.10 -22.80 0.78
C ASP A 28 -21.10 -21.64 0.85
N THR A 29 -20.35 -21.45 -0.22
CA THR A 29 -19.37 -20.35 -0.36
C THR A 29 -19.97 -19.09 -0.94
N LEU A 30 -21.22 -19.12 -1.42
CA LEU A 30 -21.88 -17.98 -2.05
C LEU A 30 -22.64 -17.10 -1.05
N SER A 31 -23.47 -17.71 -0.19
CA SER A 31 -24.32 -16.94 0.75
C SER A 31 -23.54 -16.01 1.67
N PRO A 32 -22.37 -16.35 2.23
CA PRO A 32 -21.56 -15.39 2.99
C PRO A 32 -21.14 -14.17 2.16
N ARG A 33 -20.79 -14.36 0.90
CA ARG A 33 -20.43 -13.28 -0.03
C ARG A 33 -21.61 -12.40 -0.38
N LEU A 34 -22.80 -12.98 -0.57
CA LEU A 34 -24.03 -12.22 -0.80
C LEU A 34 -24.41 -11.36 0.42
N ARG A 35 -24.24 -11.88 1.64
CA ARG A 35 -24.44 -11.11 2.89
C ARG A 35 -23.43 -9.97 3.00
N LEU A 36 -22.16 -10.22 2.70
CA LEU A 36 -21.13 -9.16 2.71
C LEU A 36 -21.45 -8.09 1.66
N LYS A 37 -21.87 -8.51 0.46
CA LYS A 37 -22.30 -7.59 -0.59
C LYS A 37 -23.48 -6.71 -0.14
N ASP A 38 -24.50 -7.29 0.47
CA ASP A 38 -25.68 -6.55 0.99
C ASP A 38 -25.25 -5.57 2.10
N SER A 39 -24.36 -5.99 2.98
CA SER A 39 -23.80 -5.12 4.02
C SER A 39 -23.05 -3.91 3.44
N TYR A 40 -22.20 -4.13 2.45
CA TYR A 40 -21.51 -3.04 1.75
C TYR A 40 -22.49 -2.14 0.98
N ASP A 41 -23.53 -2.71 0.37
CA ASP A 41 -24.56 -1.94 -0.32
C ASP A 41 -25.27 -0.96 0.61
N ARG A 42 -25.57 -1.38 1.84
CA ARG A 42 -26.17 -0.53 2.87
C ARG A 42 -25.20 0.53 3.40
N ILE A 43 -23.97 0.12 3.77
CA ILE A 43 -22.95 1.04 4.29
C ILE A 43 -22.67 2.17 3.28
N PHE A 44 -22.43 1.81 2.02
CA PHE A 44 -22.04 2.79 1.02
C PHE A 44 -23.21 3.56 0.40
N ALA A 45 -24.44 3.18 0.71
CA ALA A 45 -25.59 4.03 0.44
C ALA A 45 -25.55 5.27 1.34
N GLU A 46 -25.16 5.12 2.61
CA GLU A 46 -25.10 6.21 3.59
C GLU A 46 -23.92 7.18 3.35
N THR A 47 -22.83 6.69 2.73
CA THR A 47 -21.62 7.52 2.51
C THR A 47 -21.55 8.19 1.15
N THR A 48 -22.51 7.91 0.26
CA THR A 48 -22.48 8.36 -1.15
C THR A 48 -22.31 9.87 -1.31
N ASP A 49 -22.93 10.66 -0.46
CA ASP A 49 -22.96 12.12 -0.55
C ASP A 49 -22.09 12.82 0.51
N VAL A 50 -21.27 12.07 1.22
CA VAL A 50 -20.39 12.64 2.26
C VAL A 50 -19.16 13.25 1.62
N LYS A 51 -19.11 14.59 1.61
CA LYS A 51 -18.04 15.33 0.97
C LYS A 51 -16.65 15.00 1.58
N GLY A 52 -15.71 14.68 0.71
CA GLY A 52 -14.33 14.44 1.10
C GLY A 52 -14.09 13.06 1.72
N VAL A 53 -15.07 12.17 1.73
CA VAL A 53 -14.92 10.77 2.13
C VAL A 53 -14.77 9.88 0.92
N ILE A 54 -13.82 8.99 0.97
CA ILE A 54 -13.61 7.92 0.00
C ILE A 54 -13.60 6.62 0.78
N ASP A 55 -14.38 5.65 0.35
CA ASP A 55 -14.46 4.34 0.98
C ASP A 55 -13.49 3.38 0.28
N GLY A 56 -12.50 2.88 1.02
CA GLY A 56 -11.60 1.82 0.59
C GLY A 56 -12.13 0.46 1.02
N ILE A 57 -12.17 -0.51 0.11
CA ILE A 57 -12.52 -1.88 0.44
C ILE A 57 -11.27 -2.73 0.35
N GLU A 58 -10.88 -3.32 1.48
CA GLU A 58 -9.70 -4.14 1.61
C GLU A 58 -10.03 -5.62 1.54
N SER A 59 -9.30 -6.32 0.69
CA SER A 59 -9.40 -7.78 0.56
C SER A 59 -8.47 -8.51 1.50
N LYS A 60 -8.77 -9.77 1.76
CA LYS A 60 -7.88 -10.72 2.44
C LYS A 60 -7.65 -11.95 1.55
N LEU A 61 -6.48 -12.55 1.68
CA LEU A 61 -6.20 -13.87 1.10
C LEU A 61 -6.77 -14.96 1.99
N PHE A 62 -6.50 -14.85 3.30
CA PHE A 62 -6.99 -15.75 4.34
C PHE A 62 -7.92 -14.97 5.27
N GLY A 63 -8.67 -15.68 6.10
CA GLY A 63 -9.38 -15.09 7.22
C GLY A 63 -8.43 -14.60 8.32
N ILE A 64 -8.96 -14.32 9.50
CA ILE A 64 -8.14 -13.99 10.66
C ILE A 64 -7.32 -15.22 11.05
N GLY A 65 -6.00 -15.07 11.05
CA GLY A 65 -5.08 -16.17 11.30
C GLY A 65 -4.87 -17.04 10.06
N LEU A 66 -5.14 -18.34 10.17
CA LEU A 66 -4.85 -19.33 9.11
C LEU A 66 -6.12 -19.99 8.55
N GLU A 67 -7.21 -19.24 8.48
CA GLU A 67 -8.46 -19.72 7.91
C GLU A 67 -8.32 -19.91 6.40
N SER A 68 -8.88 -21.05 5.92
CA SER A 68 -8.84 -21.41 4.50
C SER A 68 -9.85 -20.66 3.64
N TYR A 69 -10.84 -20.01 4.26
CA TYR A 69 -11.91 -19.31 3.56
C TYR A 69 -12.14 -17.93 4.15
N THR A 70 -12.30 -16.94 3.26
CA THR A 70 -12.80 -15.61 3.58
C THR A 70 -13.84 -15.17 2.56
N ALA A 71 -14.92 -14.51 2.99
CA ALA A 71 -15.89 -13.90 2.09
C ALA A 71 -15.30 -12.71 1.35
N GLY A 72 -14.47 -11.91 2.03
CA GLY A 72 -13.80 -10.72 1.52
C GLY A 72 -12.52 -11.01 0.73
N SER A 73 -12.53 -12.03 -0.16
CA SER A 73 -11.39 -12.32 -1.03
C SER A 73 -11.10 -11.19 -2.03
N PHE A 74 -9.92 -11.21 -2.63
CA PHE A 74 -9.53 -10.21 -3.62
C PHE A 74 -10.50 -10.15 -4.80
N GLU A 75 -10.91 -11.30 -5.32
CA GLU A 75 -11.85 -11.41 -6.45
C GLU A 75 -13.21 -10.80 -6.09
N PHE A 76 -13.68 -11.02 -4.86
CA PHE A 76 -14.93 -10.44 -4.38
C PHE A 76 -14.82 -8.92 -4.29
N CYS A 77 -13.80 -8.41 -3.63
CA CYS A 77 -13.62 -6.97 -3.41
C CYS A 77 -13.41 -6.23 -4.75
N LEU A 78 -12.56 -6.75 -5.62
CA LEU A 78 -12.33 -6.19 -6.95
C LEU A 78 -13.61 -6.17 -7.79
N SER A 79 -14.33 -7.29 -7.83
CA SER A 79 -15.60 -7.38 -8.55
C SER A 79 -16.65 -6.41 -8.02
N TYR A 80 -16.72 -6.26 -6.68
CA TYR A 80 -17.64 -5.32 -6.05
C TYR A 80 -17.35 -3.88 -6.46
N VAL A 81 -16.09 -3.43 -6.34
CA VAL A 81 -15.68 -2.07 -6.68
C VAL A 81 -15.91 -1.77 -8.16
N ILE A 82 -15.57 -2.70 -9.06
CA ILE A 82 -15.77 -2.54 -10.51
C ILE A 82 -17.27 -2.42 -10.83
N ASN A 83 -18.11 -3.27 -10.24
CA ASN A 83 -19.56 -3.28 -10.52
C ASN A 83 -20.27 -2.03 -9.99
N LYS A 84 -19.84 -1.47 -8.86
CA LYS A 84 -20.46 -0.28 -8.30
C LYS A 84 -20.20 0.99 -9.10
N ARG A 85 -19.05 1.08 -9.78
CA ARG A 85 -18.64 2.23 -10.62
C ARG A 85 -18.80 3.60 -9.93
N LYS A 86 -18.75 3.63 -8.61
CA LYS A 86 -18.88 4.86 -7.83
C LYS A 86 -17.48 5.42 -7.57
N ASN A 87 -17.27 6.70 -7.85
CA ASN A 87 -15.94 7.34 -7.72
C ASN A 87 -15.43 7.44 -6.27
N HIS A 88 -16.32 7.29 -5.28
CA HIS A 88 -15.98 7.35 -3.86
C HIS A 88 -15.70 5.97 -3.24
N ILE A 89 -15.87 4.87 -4.00
CA ILE A 89 -15.53 3.52 -3.56
C ILE A 89 -14.32 3.05 -4.36
N ILE A 90 -13.22 2.74 -3.68
CA ILE A 90 -11.97 2.32 -4.27
C ILE A 90 -11.50 0.98 -3.68
N LEU A 91 -10.64 0.29 -4.41
CA LEU A 91 -9.98 -0.90 -3.90
C LEU A 91 -8.82 -0.49 -2.99
N THR A 92 -8.72 -1.12 -1.84
CA THR A 92 -7.52 -1.11 -0.99
C THR A 92 -6.70 -2.34 -1.30
N MET A 93 -5.44 -2.12 -1.65
CA MET A 93 -4.45 -3.15 -1.90
C MET A 93 -3.44 -3.14 -0.76
N ASP A 94 -3.53 -4.10 0.13
CA ASP A 94 -2.48 -4.34 1.12
C ASP A 94 -1.42 -5.26 0.54
N THR A 95 -0.16 -4.90 0.71
CA THR A 95 0.96 -5.66 0.14
C THR A 95 1.16 -7.03 0.78
N GLY A 96 0.58 -7.26 1.96
CA GLY A 96 0.59 -8.53 2.68
C GLY A 96 -0.58 -9.47 2.38
N HIS A 97 -1.63 -8.99 1.71
CA HIS A 97 -2.89 -9.73 1.55
C HIS A 97 -2.98 -10.55 0.25
N TYR A 98 -1.82 -11.00 -0.27
CA TYR A 98 -1.75 -11.84 -1.46
C TYR A 98 -0.95 -13.10 -1.19
N HIS A 99 -1.16 -14.12 -2.03
CA HIS A 99 -0.39 -15.35 -1.93
C HIS A 99 1.12 -15.05 -2.00
N PRO A 100 1.98 -15.74 -1.22
CA PRO A 100 3.43 -15.45 -1.19
C PRO A 100 4.14 -15.49 -2.55
N THR A 101 3.55 -16.13 -3.56
CA THR A 101 4.07 -16.15 -4.93
C THR A 101 3.52 -15.04 -5.81
N GLU A 102 2.62 -14.20 -5.31
CA GLU A 102 2.05 -13.05 -6.02
C GLU A 102 2.67 -11.76 -5.51
N VAL A 103 2.84 -10.81 -6.41
CA VAL A 103 3.38 -9.49 -6.10
C VAL A 103 2.39 -8.40 -6.52
N VAL A 104 2.25 -7.37 -5.69
CA VAL A 104 1.32 -6.26 -5.92
C VAL A 104 1.71 -5.45 -7.14
N SER A 105 3.01 -5.26 -7.38
CA SER A 105 3.53 -4.55 -8.55
C SER A 105 2.99 -5.10 -9.87
N ALA A 106 2.85 -6.43 -9.99
CA ALA A 106 2.31 -7.07 -11.19
C ALA A 106 0.78 -6.88 -11.37
N LYS A 107 0.06 -6.51 -10.31
CA LYS A 107 -1.40 -6.34 -10.34
C LYS A 107 -1.82 -4.92 -10.73
N LEU A 108 -0.97 -3.92 -10.51
CA LEU A 108 -1.33 -2.50 -10.64
C LEU A 108 -1.83 -2.13 -12.03
N GLY A 109 -1.15 -2.60 -13.09
CA GLY A 109 -1.57 -2.32 -14.47
C GLY A 109 -2.97 -2.85 -14.77
N ALA A 110 -3.29 -4.07 -14.32
CA ALA A 110 -4.61 -4.66 -14.50
C ALA A 110 -5.70 -3.90 -13.72
N ILE A 111 -5.39 -3.51 -12.49
CA ILE A 111 -6.34 -2.75 -11.65
C ILE A 111 -6.63 -1.38 -12.25
N PHE A 112 -5.60 -0.64 -12.66
CA PHE A 112 -5.77 0.70 -13.23
C PHE A 112 -6.39 0.71 -14.64
N ALA A 113 -6.52 -0.45 -15.28
CA ALA A 113 -7.35 -0.57 -16.49
C ALA A 113 -8.85 -0.34 -16.19
N PHE A 114 -9.29 -0.57 -14.95
CA PHE A 114 -10.69 -0.47 -14.55
C PHE A 114 -10.94 0.56 -13.43
N GLN A 115 -9.93 0.88 -12.64
CA GLN A 115 -10.02 1.78 -11.50
C GLN A 115 -9.33 3.12 -11.78
N LYS A 116 -9.91 4.21 -11.28
CA LYS A 116 -9.32 5.56 -11.39
C LYS A 116 -8.27 5.82 -10.31
N SER A 117 -8.49 5.29 -9.13
CA SER A 117 -7.65 5.44 -7.94
C SER A 117 -7.73 4.21 -7.06
N ILE A 118 -6.75 4.03 -6.20
CA ILE A 118 -6.66 2.97 -5.20
C ILE A 118 -6.13 3.53 -3.88
N LEU A 119 -6.38 2.80 -2.78
CA LEU A 119 -5.58 2.90 -1.57
C LEU A 119 -4.54 1.78 -1.59
N LEU A 120 -3.30 2.10 -1.32
CA LEU A 120 -2.22 1.16 -1.13
C LEU A 120 -1.86 1.13 0.36
N HIS A 121 -2.06 0.01 1.02
CA HIS A 121 -1.50 -0.28 2.33
C HIS A 121 -0.14 -0.94 2.14
N VAL A 122 0.91 -0.25 2.60
CA VAL A 122 2.28 -0.75 2.48
C VAL A 122 2.65 -1.43 3.78
N SER A 123 2.85 -2.73 3.71
CA SER A 123 3.39 -3.59 4.75
C SER A 123 4.50 -4.46 4.17
N ARG A 124 5.12 -5.31 4.97
CA ARG A 124 6.08 -6.29 4.49
C ARG A 124 5.66 -7.68 4.92
N PRO A 125 5.06 -8.47 4.03
CA PRO A 125 4.76 -9.87 4.34
C PRO A 125 6.06 -10.67 4.44
N VAL A 126 6.15 -11.51 5.46
CA VAL A 126 7.23 -12.48 5.61
C VAL A 126 6.60 -13.86 5.57
N ARG A 127 6.63 -14.50 4.41
CA ARG A 127 6.00 -15.78 4.05
C ARG A 127 4.48 -15.72 3.89
N TRP A 128 3.78 -14.87 4.64
CA TRP A 128 2.33 -14.70 4.63
C TRP A 128 1.98 -13.33 5.22
N ASP A 129 0.71 -13.00 5.37
CA ASP A 129 0.22 -11.76 5.98
C ASP A 129 0.70 -11.66 7.45
N SER A 130 1.80 -10.98 7.66
CA SER A 130 2.50 -10.92 8.96
C SER A 130 2.81 -9.49 9.40
N ASP A 131 2.32 -8.49 8.67
CA ASP A 131 2.35 -7.06 9.00
C ASP A 131 3.70 -6.54 9.51
N HIS A 132 4.82 -7.00 8.92
CA HIS A 132 6.14 -6.52 9.30
C HIS A 132 6.40 -5.09 8.81
N VAL A 133 7.29 -4.41 9.52
CA VAL A 133 7.77 -3.07 9.14
C VAL A 133 8.33 -3.07 7.73
N VAL A 134 7.91 -2.10 6.93
CA VAL A 134 8.33 -1.95 5.54
C VAL A 134 9.85 -1.83 5.44
N SER A 135 10.45 -2.70 4.64
CA SER A 135 11.86 -2.62 4.23
C SER A 135 11.99 -1.94 2.86
N PHE A 136 13.20 -1.50 2.55
CA PHE A 136 13.53 -0.97 1.22
C PHE A 136 13.97 -2.12 0.31
N ASP A 137 13.05 -3.04 0.05
CA ASP A 137 13.26 -4.25 -0.74
C ASP A 137 12.83 -4.09 -2.21
N ASP A 138 13.03 -5.13 -3.00
CA ASP A 138 12.76 -5.10 -4.44
C ASP A 138 11.28 -4.94 -4.73
N GLU A 139 10.38 -5.58 -3.98
CA GLU A 139 8.94 -5.45 -4.25
C GLU A 139 8.41 -4.07 -3.84
N THR A 140 8.81 -3.54 -2.70
CA THR A 140 8.45 -2.17 -2.30
C THR A 140 8.89 -1.15 -3.35
N ARG A 141 10.06 -1.33 -3.95
CA ARG A 141 10.55 -0.49 -5.05
C ARG A 141 9.73 -0.69 -6.31
N ALA A 142 9.50 -1.94 -6.71
CA ALA A 142 8.77 -2.30 -7.93
C ALA A 142 7.34 -1.76 -7.94
N ILE A 143 6.64 -1.74 -6.81
CA ILE A 143 5.30 -1.14 -6.68
C ILE A 143 5.33 0.34 -7.09
N PHE A 144 6.23 1.14 -6.52
CA PHE A 144 6.29 2.57 -6.83
C PHE A 144 6.86 2.85 -8.22
N GLU A 145 7.80 2.03 -8.71
CA GLU A 145 8.28 2.09 -10.09
C GLU A 145 7.14 1.84 -11.08
N GLU A 146 6.27 0.87 -10.81
CA GLU A 146 5.09 0.62 -11.64
C GLU A 146 4.10 1.79 -11.59
N LEU A 147 3.80 2.33 -10.41
CA LEU A 147 2.91 3.49 -10.26
C LEU A 147 3.41 4.73 -11.00
N VAL A 148 4.71 4.99 -10.96
CA VAL A 148 5.33 6.11 -11.70
C VAL A 148 5.27 5.86 -13.20
N LYS A 149 5.62 4.67 -13.65
CA LYS A 149 5.59 4.25 -15.05
C LYS A 149 4.19 4.34 -15.67
N LEU A 150 3.16 3.97 -14.90
CA LEU A 150 1.76 4.08 -15.30
C LEU A 150 1.19 5.51 -15.21
N GLY A 151 1.94 6.48 -14.64
CA GLY A 151 1.43 7.83 -14.35
C GLY A 151 0.32 7.84 -13.28
N LYS A 152 0.32 6.86 -12.36
CA LYS A 152 -0.74 6.63 -11.38
C LYS A 152 -0.36 6.97 -9.93
N LEU A 153 0.85 7.44 -9.69
CA LEU A 153 1.28 7.80 -8.33
C LEU A 153 0.34 8.86 -7.70
N ASN A 154 -0.10 9.84 -8.45
CA ASN A 154 -1.04 10.88 -8.00
C ASN A 154 -2.51 10.41 -7.92
N LYS A 155 -2.79 9.17 -8.25
CA LYS A 155 -4.09 8.49 -8.15
C LYS A 155 -4.07 7.38 -7.10
N THR A 156 -2.98 7.26 -6.37
CA THR A 156 -2.78 6.28 -5.33
C THR A 156 -2.70 6.99 -3.98
N TYR A 157 -3.64 6.68 -3.10
CA TYR A 157 -3.51 7.00 -1.69
C TYR A 157 -2.56 6.00 -1.07
N VAL A 158 -1.58 6.46 -0.31
CA VAL A 158 -0.56 5.59 0.28
C VAL A 158 -0.66 5.69 1.79
N ALA A 159 -0.87 4.56 2.44
CA ALA A 159 -0.80 4.40 3.88
C ALA A 159 0.15 3.25 4.23
N THR A 160 0.64 3.22 5.45
CA THR A 160 1.40 2.10 5.98
C THR A 160 0.51 1.32 6.93
N ASP A 161 0.54 0.00 6.83
CA ASP A 161 -0.23 -0.89 7.70
C ASP A 161 0.67 -2.04 8.18
N TYR A 162 1.20 -1.89 9.39
CA TYR A 162 2.05 -2.89 10.01
C TYR A 162 2.07 -2.73 11.52
N PHE A 163 2.30 -3.86 12.19
CA PHE A 163 2.39 -3.98 13.64
C PHE A 163 3.67 -4.68 14.03
N ASP A 164 4.41 -4.13 14.97
CA ASP A 164 5.53 -4.82 15.58
C ASP A 164 5.59 -4.44 17.07
N ALA A 165 5.24 -5.39 17.92
CA ALA A 165 5.28 -5.23 19.36
C ALA A 165 6.63 -5.66 19.96
N SER A 166 7.54 -6.23 19.17
CA SER A 166 8.86 -6.67 19.60
C SER A 166 9.92 -5.58 19.61
N ILE A 167 9.61 -4.44 18.99
CA ILE A 167 10.51 -3.28 18.87
C ILE A 167 9.80 -1.98 19.28
N ASN A 168 10.58 -0.92 19.44
CA ASN A 168 10.04 0.41 19.70
C ASN A 168 9.06 0.83 18.57
N ARG A 169 7.81 1.11 18.93
CA ARG A 169 6.74 1.42 17.98
C ARG A 169 7.03 2.68 17.15
N VAL A 170 7.58 3.72 17.78
CA VAL A 170 7.93 4.96 17.07
C VAL A 170 9.05 4.70 16.06
N MET A 171 10.03 3.88 16.45
CA MET A 171 11.11 3.44 15.54
C MET A 171 10.53 2.68 14.35
N ALA A 172 9.62 1.74 14.59
CA ALA A 172 8.95 0.97 13.55
C ALA A 172 8.23 1.91 12.55
N TRP A 173 7.44 2.85 13.04
CA TRP A 173 6.73 3.82 12.19
C TRP A 173 7.68 4.64 11.34
N VAL A 174 8.74 5.19 11.93
CA VAL A 174 9.67 6.04 11.21
C VAL A 174 10.46 5.24 10.17
N VAL A 175 10.90 4.02 10.49
CA VAL A 175 11.58 3.13 9.53
C VAL A 175 10.70 2.86 8.32
N GLY A 176 9.46 2.39 8.55
CA GLY A 176 8.56 2.04 7.45
C GLY A 176 8.16 3.24 6.59
N LEU A 177 7.84 4.39 7.22
CA LEU A 177 7.53 5.62 6.49
C LEU A 177 8.73 6.11 5.66
N ARG A 178 9.95 6.08 6.22
CA ARG A 178 11.15 6.47 5.49
C ARG A 178 11.40 5.53 4.31
N ASN A 179 11.25 4.22 4.49
CA ASN A 179 11.47 3.25 3.41
C ASN A 179 10.43 3.37 2.29
N THR A 180 9.16 3.57 2.64
CA THR A 180 8.11 3.88 1.66
C THR A 180 8.45 5.13 0.85
N ARG A 181 8.85 6.23 1.52
CA ARG A 181 9.23 7.46 0.81
C ARG A 181 10.50 7.34 -0.01
N LYS A 182 11.49 6.55 0.44
CA LYS A 182 12.68 6.22 -0.35
C LYS A 182 12.31 5.46 -1.62
N ALA A 183 11.38 4.51 -1.54
CA ALA A 183 10.92 3.76 -2.70
C ALA A 183 10.21 4.68 -3.73
N ILE A 184 9.38 5.61 -3.26
CA ILE A 184 8.77 6.64 -4.11
C ILE A 184 9.86 7.50 -4.78
N LEU A 185 10.84 7.99 -4.01
CA LEU A 185 11.94 8.81 -4.54
C LEU A 185 12.75 8.04 -5.59
N ALA A 186 13.12 6.80 -5.29
CA ALA A 186 13.86 5.95 -6.23
C ALA A 186 13.08 5.74 -7.53
N ALA A 187 11.77 5.51 -7.44
CA ALA A 187 10.90 5.37 -8.61
C ALA A 187 10.82 6.64 -9.46
N LEU A 188 10.74 7.81 -8.83
CA LEU A 188 10.72 9.11 -9.52
C LEU A 188 12.04 9.43 -10.21
N LEU A 189 13.15 8.91 -9.69
CA LEU A 189 14.50 9.10 -10.25
C LEU A 189 14.84 8.08 -11.34
N GLN A 190 14.01 7.07 -11.57
CA GLN A 190 14.23 6.08 -12.64
C GLN A 190 14.34 6.76 -14.01
N PRO A 191 15.24 6.31 -14.89
CA PRO A 191 15.39 6.84 -16.23
C PRO A 191 14.27 6.36 -17.17
N ASN A 192 13.01 6.68 -16.83
CA ASN A 192 11.82 6.12 -17.48
C ASN A 192 11.74 6.43 -18.97
N GLU A 193 12.24 7.60 -19.41
CA GLU A 193 12.28 7.93 -20.84
C GLU A 193 13.25 7.02 -21.60
N MET A 194 14.44 6.76 -21.03
CA MET A 194 15.41 5.83 -21.61
C MET A 194 14.84 4.41 -21.66
N LEU A 195 14.27 3.94 -20.55
CA LEU A 195 13.65 2.60 -20.46
C LEU A 195 12.52 2.44 -21.48
N SER A 196 11.68 3.44 -21.67
CA SER A 196 10.60 3.42 -22.65
C SER A 196 11.12 3.34 -24.08
N LYS A 197 12.18 4.08 -24.42
CA LYS A 197 12.81 4.04 -25.74
C LYS A 197 13.42 2.67 -26.06
N VAL A 198 14.04 2.02 -25.06
CA VAL A 198 14.64 0.70 -25.21
C VAL A 198 13.54 -0.36 -25.32
N ALA A 199 12.51 -0.29 -24.49
CA ALA A 199 11.37 -1.21 -24.53
C ALA A 199 10.60 -1.15 -25.87
N ALA A 200 10.45 0.05 -26.45
CA ALA A 200 9.80 0.25 -27.75
C ALA A 200 10.51 -0.48 -28.92
N ARG A 201 11.77 -0.87 -28.73
CA ARG A 201 12.54 -1.67 -29.68
C ARG A 201 12.48 -3.18 -29.40
N ASN A 202 11.62 -3.61 -28.45
CA ASN A 202 11.57 -4.98 -27.93
C ASN A 202 12.90 -5.48 -27.32
N ASP A 203 13.76 -4.56 -26.87
CA ASP A 203 15.02 -4.91 -26.21
C ASP A 203 14.81 -5.10 -24.71
N ASN A 204 14.27 -6.24 -24.32
CA ASN A 204 14.05 -6.59 -22.92
C ASN A 204 15.36 -6.79 -22.14
N THR A 205 16.44 -7.18 -22.82
CA THR A 205 17.77 -7.32 -22.22
C THR A 205 18.33 -5.96 -21.83
N GLY A 206 18.22 -4.98 -22.72
CA GLY A 206 18.59 -3.60 -22.44
C GLY A 206 17.78 -2.99 -21.29
N VAL A 207 16.48 -3.25 -21.24
CA VAL A 207 15.61 -2.80 -20.12
C VAL A 207 16.11 -3.41 -18.80
N LEU A 208 16.40 -4.70 -18.77
CA LEU A 208 16.92 -5.37 -17.55
C LEU A 208 18.27 -4.77 -17.14
N ALA A 209 19.21 -4.65 -18.06
CA ALA A 209 20.55 -4.13 -17.76
C ALA A 209 20.51 -2.70 -17.20
N ILE A 210 19.70 -1.81 -17.79
CA ILE A 210 19.54 -0.43 -17.32
C ILE A 210 18.95 -0.40 -15.90
N ARG A 211 17.95 -1.23 -15.63
CA ARG A 211 17.35 -1.30 -14.29
C ARG A 211 18.31 -1.79 -13.23
N GLU A 212 19.08 -2.85 -13.53
CA GLU A 212 20.05 -3.39 -12.58
C GLU A 212 21.17 -2.37 -12.32
N GLU A 213 21.70 -1.75 -13.36
CA GLU A 213 22.74 -0.73 -13.20
C GLU A 213 22.25 0.47 -12.38
N PHE A 214 20.99 0.86 -12.57
CA PHE A 214 20.40 1.97 -11.85
C PHE A 214 20.15 1.68 -10.36
N LYS A 215 20.11 0.40 -9.94
CA LYS A 215 20.03 0.03 -8.52
C LYS A 215 21.26 0.52 -7.73
N SER A 216 22.39 0.69 -8.36
CA SER A 216 23.64 1.17 -7.73
C SER A 216 23.78 2.70 -7.74
N ALA A 217 22.83 3.43 -8.31
CA ALA A 217 22.84 4.88 -8.33
C ALA A 217 22.84 5.47 -6.90
N PRO A 218 23.47 6.64 -6.67
CA PRO A 218 23.69 7.20 -5.33
C PRO A 218 22.41 7.83 -4.74
N PHE A 219 21.34 7.09 -4.63
CA PHE A 219 20.05 7.53 -4.06
C PHE A 219 20.17 8.10 -2.64
N GLY A 220 21.13 7.59 -1.86
CA GLY A 220 21.37 8.05 -0.50
C GLY A 220 21.64 9.54 -0.43
N LEU A 221 22.43 10.08 -1.35
CA LEU A 221 22.74 11.51 -1.39
C LEU A 221 21.51 12.35 -1.71
N VAL A 222 20.69 11.90 -2.66
CA VAL A 222 19.45 12.61 -3.03
C VAL A 222 18.44 12.52 -1.89
N TRP A 223 18.37 11.37 -1.21
CA TRP A 223 17.51 11.18 -0.04
C TRP A 223 17.91 12.10 1.11
N ASP A 224 19.21 12.23 1.40
CA ASP A 224 19.70 13.09 2.48
C ASP A 224 19.41 14.56 2.16
N TYR A 225 19.66 15.00 0.94
CA TYR A 225 19.27 16.34 0.49
C TYR A 225 17.77 16.59 0.60
N TYR A 226 16.94 15.61 0.23
CA TYR A 226 15.49 15.70 0.40
C TYR A 226 15.10 15.85 1.87
N CYS A 227 15.71 15.09 2.78
CA CYS A 227 15.46 15.19 4.21
C CYS A 227 15.81 16.59 4.72
N GLU A 228 16.97 17.13 4.39
CA GLU A 228 17.41 18.48 4.76
C GLU A 228 16.42 19.54 4.28
N LYS A 229 16.01 19.49 3.01
CA LYS A 229 15.02 20.41 2.45
C LYS A 229 13.64 20.29 3.12
N ALA A 230 13.28 19.13 3.61
CA ALA A 230 12.03 18.89 4.34
C ALA A 230 12.14 19.21 5.85
N GLY A 231 13.29 19.69 6.33
CA GLY A 231 13.53 19.93 7.75
C GLY A 231 13.60 18.66 8.60
N ALA A 232 13.92 17.53 7.97
CA ALA A 232 14.06 16.23 8.63
C ALA A 232 15.55 15.84 8.71
N LYS A 233 15.93 15.14 9.77
CA LYS A 233 17.29 14.63 9.91
C LYS A 233 17.64 13.61 8.83
N SER A 234 18.81 13.75 8.22
CA SER A 234 19.40 12.82 7.27
C SER A 234 20.20 11.71 7.96
N GLY A 235 20.80 10.83 7.18
CA GLY A 235 21.64 9.73 7.69
C GLY A 235 20.96 8.91 8.78
N ILE A 236 21.67 8.72 9.89
CA ILE A 236 21.21 7.94 11.07
C ILE A 236 20.88 8.80 12.30
N GLU A 237 20.99 10.11 12.22
CA GLU A 237 20.84 11.01 13.38
C GLU A 237 19.45 10.95 14.01
N TRP A 238 18.40 10.74 13.21
CA TRP A 238 17.04 10.59 13.67
C TRP A 238 16.84 9.40 14.63
N ILE A 239 17.71 8.37 14.56
CA ILE A 239 17.67 7.21 15.46
C ILE A 239 17.92 7.63 16.91
N ASN A 240 18.86 8.55 17.10
CA ASN A 240 19.19 9.04 18.45
C ASN A 240 18.02 9.79 19.09
N ASP A 241 17.27 10.57 18.29
CA ASP A 241 16.09 11.26 18.81
C ASP A 241 15.01 10.31 19.31
N ILE A 242 14.77 9.23 18.54
CA ILE A 242 13.78 8.23 18.95
C ILE A 242 14.25 7.47 20.20
N LYS A 243 15.52 7.13 20.28
CA LYS A 243 16.09 6.50 21.48
C LYS A 243 16.00 7.41 22.70
N GLN A 244 16.27 8.70 22.52
CA GLN A 244 16.13 9.68 23.61
C GLN A 244 14.67 9.79 24.05
N TYR A 245 13.72 9.89 23.10
CA TYR A 245 12.29 9.91 23.41
C TYR A 245 11.83 8.62 24.13
N GLU A 246 12.35 7.47 23.75
CA GLU A 246 12.09 6.21 24.43
C GLU A 246 12.51 6.27 25.90
N GLN A 247 13.73 6.73 26.18
CA GLN A 247 14.24 6.86 27.54
C GLN A 247 13.48 7.90 28.37
N ASP A 248 13.17 9.05 27.77
CA ASP A 248 12.60 10.18 28.48
C ASP A 248 11.10 10.06 28.70
N VAL A 249 10.39 9.39 27.82
CA VAL A 249 8.93 9.34 27.80
C VAL A 249 8.37 7.92 27.87
N LEU A 250 8.76 7.03 26.94
CA LEU A 250 8.07 5.74 26.80
C LEU A 250 8.35 4.80 27.97
N LEU A 251 9.57 4.76 28.46
CA LEU A 251 9.97 3.90 29.60
C LEU A 251 9.58 4.45 30.96
N LYS A 252 9.02 5.66 31.01
CA LYS A 252 8.54 6.28 32.26
C LYS A 252 7.02 6.22 32.43
N ARG A 253 6.31 5.56 31.51
CA ARG A 253 4.84 5.41 31.54
C ARG A 253 4.40 4.12 32.22
#